data_51deb2c5a0be3ed84188cad2a4a27f3f
#
_entry.id   51deb2c5a0be3ed84188cad2a4a27f3f
#
_cell.length_a   1.000
_cell.length_b   1.000
_cell.length_c   1.000
_cell.angle_alpha   90.00
_cell.angle_beta   90.00
_cell.angle_gamma   90.00
#
_symmetry.space_group_name_H-M   'P 1'
#
loop_
_entity.id
_entity.type
_entity.pdbx_description
1 polymer ?
#
loop_
_entity_poly.entity_id
_entity_poly.type
_entity_poly.pdbx_seq_one_letter_code
_entity_poly.pdbx_strand_id
1 'polypeptide(L)'
;DSNAFLNKIQYPSRGAIYDRNGKLLVFNQPAYDITLVPKEVENLDTLDLCESLGITRAQFLKIMSDMKDRRRNPGYSRYTNQLFMSQLSAEECGVFQEKLFKFPGFYIQRRTIRQYSYNAAAHALGDIGEVSAKDMEADEEGYYIRGDYIGKLGVERSYEKYLRGEKGVEILLRDAHGRIQGRYMDGEYDRPSIPGKNLTLSMDIDLQMLGERLMKNKIGAIVA
;
A
#
# COMPACT_ATOMS: atom_id res chain seq x y z
N ASP A 1 14.26 -4.97 34.30
CA ASP A 1 13.59 -4.19 33.22
C ASP A 1 13.90 -4.86 31.89
N SER A 2 12.97 -5.70 31.44
CA SER A 2 13.12 -6.39 30.15
C SER A 2 12.50 -5.52 29.06
N ASN A 3 13.27 -4.55 28.57
CA ASN A 3 12.89 -3.81 27.37
C ASN A 3 13.18 -4.69 26.15
N ALA A 4 12.16 -4.98 25.37
CA ALA A 4 12.30 -5.68 24.10
C ALA A 4 12.49 -4.67 22.97
N PHE A 5 13.41 -4.95 22.04
CA PHE A 5 13.57 -4.15 20.83
C PHE A 5 12.53 -4.52 19.80
N LEU A 6 11.98 -3.51 19.12
CA LEU A 6 11.13 -3.67 17.97
C LEU A 6 11.81 -3.01 16.76
N ASN A 7 12.17 -3.81 15.77
CA ASN A 7 12.62 -3.30 14.49
C ASN A 7 11.40 -2.97 13.62
N LYS A 8 11.16 -1.68 13.42
CA LYS A 8 10.10 -1.20 12.53
C LYS A 8 10.68 -0.88 11.16
N ILE A 9 10.19 -1.57 10.14
CA ILE A 9 10.62 -1.35 8.77
C ILE A 9 10.09 0.00 8.28
N GLN A 10 10.99 0.81 7.73
CA GLN A 10 10.65 2.03 7.02
C GLN A 10 10.67 1.77 5.52
N TYR A 11 9.50 1.83 4.90
CA TYR A 11 9.37 1.59 3.48
C TYR A 11 9.80 2.79 2.66
N PRO A 12 10.63 2.58 1.63
CA PRO A 12 11.01 3.63 0.69
C PRO A 12 9.83 3.99 -0.22
N SER A 13 9.83 5.21 -0.73
CA SER A 13 8.96 5.58 -1.83
C SER A 13 9.48 4.95 -3.12
N ARG A 14 8.59 4.29 -3.87
CA ARG A 14 8.91 3.71 -5.18
C ARG A 14 9.15 4.83 -6.20
N GLY A 15 10.14 4.69 -7.08
CA GLY A 15 10.46 5.66 -8.11
C GLY A 15 9.29 5.93 -9.07
N ALA A 16 9.16 7.16 -9.55
CA ALA A 16 8.20 7.55 -10.57
C ALA A 16 8.69 7.17 -11.98
N ILE A 17 7.76 7.04 -12.91
CA ILE A 17 8.07 6.73 -14.32
C ILE A 17 7.55 7.86 -15.20
N TYR A 18 8.41 8.37 -16.06
CA TYR A 18 8.14 9.46 -16.99
C TYR A 18 8.29 8.98 -18.43
N ASP A 19 7.59 9.64 -19.35
CA ASP A 19 7.82 9.49 -20.78
C ASP A 19 9.07 10.28 -21.24
N ARG A 20 9.43 10.19 -22.53
CA ARG A 20 10.57 10.90 -23.14
C ARG A 20 10.50 12.42 -22.99
N ASN A 21 9.30 12.96 -22.86
CA ASN A 21 9.03 14.40 -22.79
C ASN A 21 8.88 14.89 -21.33
N GLY A 22 9.11 14.01 -20.33
CA GLY A 22 8.97 14.31 -18.92
C GLY A 22 7.52 14.28 -18.42
N LYS A 23 6.57 13.72 -19.18
CA LYS A 23 5.21 13.52 -18.71
C LYS A 23 5.16 12.40 -17.70
N LEU A 24 4.53 12.64 -16.57
CA LEU A 24 4.41 11.67 -15.47
C LEU A 24 3.44 10.54 -15.88
N LEU A 25 3.96 9.34 -15.98
CA LEU A 25 3.20 8.14 -16.37
C LEU A 25 2.71 7.34 -15.17
N VAL A 26 3.62 7.12 -14.20
CA VAL A 26 3.34 6.31 -13.01
C VAL A 26 3.93 6.98 -11.78
N PHE A 27 3.14 7.08 -10.72
CA PHE A 27 3.52 7.77 -9.49
C PHE A 27 2.89 7.12 -8.26
N ASN A 28 3.32 7.55 -7.08
CA ASN A 28 2.78 7.09 -5.81
C ASN A 28 1.77 8.11 -5.29
N GLN A 29 0.63 7.62 -4.85
CA GLN A 29 -0.39 8.41 -4.17
C GLN A 29 -0.59 7.88 -2.75
N PRO A 30 -0.60 8.75 -1.72
CA PRO A 30 -0.94 8.34 -0.38
C PRO A 30 -2.40 7.90 -0.33
N ALA A 31 -2.64 6.81 0.40
CA ALA A 31 -3.96 6.28 0.69
C ALA A 31 -4.02 5.83 2.15
N TYR A 32 -5.19 5.57 2.63
CA TYR A 32 -5.44 5.17 4.01
C TYR A 32 -6.27 3.90 4.04
N ASP A 33 -5.85 2.97 4.89
CA ASP A 33 -6.63 1.80 5.24
C ASP A 33 -7.21 2.01 6.64
N ILE A 34 -8.45 1.63 6.82
CA ILE A 34 -9.07 1.52 8.13
C ILE A 34 -9.02 0.07 8.54
N THR A 35 -8.49 -0.17 9.70
CA THR A 35 -8.35 -1.49 10.29
C THR A 35 -9.00 -1.53 11.66
N LEU A 36 -9.32 -2.70 12.16
CA LEU A 36 -9.85 -2.87 13.51
C LEU A 36 -9.33 -4.14 14.18
N VAL A 37 -9.23 -4.09 15.50
CA VAL A 37 -9.03 -5.28 16.34
C VAL A 37 -10.38 -5.63 16.96
N PRO A 38 -11.07 -6.69 16.49
CA PRO A 38 -12.46 -6.96 16.89
C PRO A 38 -12.69 -7.08 18.40
N LYS A 39 -11.69 -7.53 19.16
CA LYS A 39 -11.76 -7.64 20.62
C LYS A 39 -11.76 -6.27 21.33
N GLU A 40 -11.16 -5.27 20.71
CA GLU A 40 -11.02 -3.92 21.27
C GLU A 40 -12.20 -3.02 20.95
N VAL A 41 -13.09 -3.46 20.06
CA VAL A 41 -14.28 -2.69 19.69
C VAL A 41 -15.34 -2.83 20.78
N GLU A 42 -15.57 -1.75 21.51
CA GLU A 42 -16.54 -1.66 22.60
C GLU A 42 -17.52 -0.51 22.34
N ASN A 43 -18.80 -0.74 22.66
CA ASN A 43 -19.86 0.28 22.60
C ASN A 43 -19.91 1.09 21.29
N LEU A 44 -19.75 0.41 20.16
CA LEU A 44 -19.66 1.03 18.85
C LEU A 44 -20.96 1.72 18.45
N ASP A 45 -20.91 3.05 18.29
CA ASP A 45 -21.97 3.79 17.59
C ASP A 45 -21.84 3.56 16.08
N THR A 46 -22.57 2.55 15.61
CA THR A 46 -22.57 2.16 14.20
C THR A 46 -23.10 3.24 13.28
N LEU A 47 -24.04 4.08 13.75
CA LEU A 47 -24.61 5.16 12.94
C LEU A 47 -23.57 6.26 12.72
N ASP A 48 -22.95 6.76 13.80
CA ASP A 48 -21.91 7.80 13.70
C ASP A 48 -20.68 7.30 12.91
N LEU A 49 -20.31 6.02 13.07
CA LEU A 49 -19.25 5.42 12.27
C LEU A 49 -19.60 5.39 10.77
N CYS A 50 -20.78 4.92 10.41
CA CYS A 50 -21.22 4.85 9.02
C CYS A 50 -21.29 6.24 8.38
N GLU A 51 -21.82 7.23 9.11
CA GLU A 51 -21.87 8.63 8.66
C GLU A 51 -20.46 9.19 8.44
N SER A 52 -19.55 8.93 9.37
CA SER A 52 -18.16 9.40 9.30
C SER A 52 -17.39 8.82 8.11
N LEU A 53 -17.76 7.64 7.63
CA LEU A 53 -17.15 6.94 6.51
C LEU A 53 -17.95 7.05 5.21
N GLY A 54 -19.10 7.69 5.23
CA GLY A 54 -19.97 7.80 4.05
C GLY A 54 -20.52 6.45 3.57
N ILE A 55 -20.68 5.47 4.46
CA ILE A 55 -21.19 4.13 4.14
C ILE A 55 -22.57 3.89 4.74
N THR A 56 -23.34 3.01 4.12
CA THR A 56 -24.63 2.58 4.66
C THR A 56 -24.46 1.51 5.73
N ARG A 57 -25.46 1.34 6.58
CA ARG A 57 -25.51 0.25 7.57
C ARG A 57 -25.42 -1.14 6.89
N ALA A 58 -26.02 -1.30 5.73
CA ALA A 58 -25.96 -2.54 4.97
C ALA A 58 -24.53 -2.86 4.50
N GLN A 59 -23.81 -1.84 4.02
CA GLN A 59 -22.38 -1.97 3.67
C GLN A 59 -21.54 -2.31 4.88
N PHE A 60 -21.75 -1.66 6.01
CA PHE A 60 -21.08 -1.98 7.27
C PHE A 60 -21.26 -3.45 7.66
N LEU A 61 -22.51 -3.93 7.68
CA LEU A 61 -22.82 -5.32 8.03
C LEU A 61 -22.19 -6.31 7.07
N LYS A 62 -22.14 -5.98 5.78
CA LYS A 62 -21.48 -6.80 4.76
C LYS A 62 -19.97 -6.88 5.01
N ILE A 63 -19.31 -5.74 5.26
CA ILE A 63 -17.87 -5.69 5.57
C ILE A 63 -17.55 -6.56 6.80
N MET A 64 -18.34 -6.42 7.87
CA MET A 64 -18.16 -7.20 9.09
C MET A 64 -18.41 -8.70 8.89
N SER A 65 -19.36 -9.06 8.03
CA SER A 65 -19.64 -10.45 7.67
C SER A 65 -18.50 -11.05 6.84
N ASP A 66 -18.06 -10.33 5.81
CA ASP A 66 -16.97 -10.77 4.93
C ASP A 66 -15.64 -10.91 5.69
N MET A 67 -15.38 -10.01 6.64
CA MET A 67 -14.21 -10.07 7.52
C MET A 67 -14.17 -11.35 8.35
N LYS A 68 -15.32 -11.80 8.86
CA LYS A 68 -15.45 -13.00 9.72
C LYS A 68 -15.52 -14.30 8.93
N ASP A 69 -15.81 -14.24 7.65
CA ASP A 69 -15.89 -15.43 6.79
C ASP A 69 -14.49 -15.97 6.53
N ARG A 70 -14.17 -17.11 7.13
CA ARG A 70 -12.87 -17.78 6.98
C ARG A 70 -12.56 -18.24 5.55
N ARG A 71 -13.55 -18.33 4.67
CA ARG A 71 -13.31 -18.61 3.25
C ARG A 71 -12.70 -17.41 2.53
N ARG A 72 -13.12 -16.19 2.92
CA ARG A 72 -12.61 -14.93 2.36
C ARG A 72 -11.40 -14.40 3.12
N ASN A 73 -11.38 -14.63 4.43
CA ASN A 73 -10.30 -14.19 5.32
C ASN A 73 -9.82 -15.39 6.18
N PRO A 74 -8.97 -16.27 5.63
CA PRO A 74 -8.46 -17.44 6.36
C PRO A 74 -7.67 -17.06 7.62
N GLY A 75 -7.08 -15.86 7.64
CA GLY A 75 -6.31 -15.33 8.78
C GLY A 75 -7.14 -14.56 9.81
N TYR A 76 -8.48 -14.63 9.75
CA TYR A 76 -9.31 -13.92 10.72
C TYR A 76 -9.03 -14.35 12.15
N SER A 77 -8.77 -13.35 12.99
CA SER A 77 -8.66 -13.48 14.43
C SER A 77 -9.29 -12.27 15.10
N ARG A 78 -10.00 -12.49 16.18
CA ARG A 78 -10.56 -11.39 16.97
C ARG A 78 -9.50 -10.59 17.75
N TYR A 79 -8.29 -11.10 17.84
CA TYR A 79 -7.18 -10.53 18.62
C TYR A 79 -6.15 -9.80 17.76
N THR A 80 -6.25 -9.91 16.45
CA THR A 80 -5.31 -9.28 15.51
C THR A 80 -6.00 -8.23 14.66
N ASN A 81 -5.20 -7.31 14.16
CA ASN A 81 -5.68 -6.24 13.30
C ASN A 81 -6.26 -6.80 12.01
N GLN A 82 -7.48 -6.41 11.69
CA GLN A 82 -8.24 -6.84 10.51
C GLN A 82 -8.51 -5.65 9.60
N LEU A 83 -8.42 -5.84 8.30
CA LEU A 83 -8.77 -4.82 7.32
C LEU A 83 -10.29 -4.59 7.31
N PHE A 84 -10.72 -3.34 7.48
CA PHE A 84 -12.12 -2.93 7.41
C PHE A 84 -12.43 -2.24 6.07
N MET A 85 -11.68 -1.21 5.72
CA MET A 85 -11.77 -0.51 4.43
C MET A 85 -10.36 -0.20 3.93
N SER A 86 -10.15 -0.20 2.62
CA SER A 86 -8.85 0.07 2.02
C SER A 86 -8.91 1.16 0.97
N GLN A 87 -7.74 1.76 0.71
CA GLN A 87 -7.50 2.70 -0.38
C GLN A 87 -8.37 3.97 -0.32
N LEU A 88 -8.71 4.44 0.89
CA LEU A 88 -9.37 5.72 1.05
C LEU A 88 -8.39 6.88 0.77
N SER A 89 -8.94 7.93 0.15
CA SER A 89 -8.23 9.20 0.03
C SER A 89 -8.12 9.91 1.39
N ALA A 90 -7.28 10.94 1.48
CA ALA A 90 -7.21 11.78 2.67
C ALA A 90 -8.55 12.47 2.99
N GLU A 91 -9.30 12.81 1.95
CA GLU A 91 -10.60 13.47 2.06
C GLU A 91 -11.67 12.53 2.60
N GLU A 92 -11.74 11.30 2.07
CA GLU A 92 -12.66 10.26 2.53
C GLU A 92 -12.35 9.79 3.95
N CYS A 93 -11.09 9.80 4.34
CA CYS A 93 -10.65 9.39 5.68
C CYS A 93 -10.74 10.51 6.72
N GLY A 94 -10.78 11.80 6.29
CA GLY A 94 -10.61 12.97 7.14
C GLY A 94 -11.65 13.05 8.25
N VAL A 95 -12.93 12.92 7.93
CA VAL A 95 -14.02 13.00 8.92
C VAL A 95 -13.90 11.86 9.95
N PHE A 96 -13.59 10.66 9.49
CA PHE A 96 -13.39 9.51 10.38
C PHE A 96 -12.17 9.71 11.27
N GLN A 97 -11.08 10.27 10.73
CA GLN A 97 -9.85 10.55 11.48
C GLN A 97 -10.09 11.53 12.64
N GLU A 98 -10.88 12.56 12.41
CA GLU A 98 -11.25 13.53 13.45
C GLU A 98 -12.07 12.89 14.58
N LYS A 99 -12.90 11.90 14.25
CA LYS A 99 -13.77 11.19 15.19
C LYS A 99 -13.18 9.87 15.71
N LEU A 100 -11.96 9.52 15.33
CA LEU A 100 -11.33 8.22 15.66
C LEU A 100 -11.35 7.91 17.15
N PHE A 101 -11.25 8.93 18.01
CA PHE A 101 -11.31 8.79 19.48
C PHE A 101 -12.65 8.22 19.98
N LYS A 102 -13.73 8.28 19.18
CA LYS A 102 -15.05 7.71 19.50
C LYS A 102 -15.15 6.23 19.17
N PHE A 103 -14.22 5.71 18.38
CA PHE A 103 -14.28 4.36 17.83
C PHE A 103 -13.10 3.51 18.35
N PRO A 104 -13.11 3.13 19.64
CA PRO A 104 -12.05 2.29 20.21
C PRO A 104 -11.96 0.97 19.43
N GLY A 105 -10.73 0.52 19.20
CA GLY A 105 -10.44 -0.68 18.43
C GLY A 105 -10.30 -0.46 16.93
N PHE A 106 -10.61 0.74 16.42
CA PHE A 106 -10.35 1.12 15.02
C PHE A 106 -9.04 1.89 14.91
N TYR A 107 -8.35 1.68 13.79
CA TYR A 107 -7.05 2.28 13.50
C TYR A 107 -7.01 2.75 12.06
N ILE A 108 -6.22 3.80 11.81
CA ILE A 108 -5.93 4.29 10.46
C ILE A 108 -4.49 3.95 10.14
N GLN A 109 -4.28 3.27 9.03
CA GLN A 109 -2.97 2.91 8.53
C GLN A 109 -2.71 3.62 7.20
N ARG A 110 -1.68 4.46 7.17
CA ARG A 110 -1.24 5.09 5.93
C ARG A 110 -0.55 4.07 5.04
N ARG A 111 -0.91 4.08 3.76
CA ARG A 111 -0.25 3.28 2.72
C ARG A 111 0.02 4.13 1.49
N THR A 112 0.75 3.58 0.57
CA THR A 112 1.00 4.18 -0.73
C THR A 112 0.43 3.25 -1.81
N ILE A 113 -0.34 3.83 -2.72
CA ILE A 113 -0.86 3.12 -3.90
C ILE A 113 -0.17 3.63 -5.16
N ARG A 114 0.00 2.72 -6.13
CA ARG A 114 0.57 3.03 -7.43
C ARG A 114 -0.51 3.55 -8.35
N GLN A 115 -0.29 4.72 -8.95
CA GLN A 115 -1.23 5.38 -9.85
C GLN A 115 -0.64 5.53 -11.24
N TYR A 116 -1.51 5.43 -12.23
CA TYR A 116 -1.19 5.53 -13.64
C TYR A 116 -1.95 6.72 -14.22
N SER A 117 -1.20 7.71 -14.76
CA SER A 117 -1.80 8.98 -15.25
C SER A 117 -2.66 8.79 -16.49
N TYR A 118 -2.36 7.76 -17.30
CA TYR A 118 -2.99 7.54 -18.59
C TYR A 118 -3.55 6.12 -18.68
N ASN A 119 -4.71 5.97 -19.30
CA ASN A 119 -5.28 4.66 -19.63
C ASN A 119 -4.68 4.15 -20.97
N ALA A 120 -3.37 3.99 -20.99
CA ALA A 120 -2.60 3.54 -22.14
C ALA A 120 -1.31 2.87 -21.68
N ALA A 121 -0.65 2.14 -22.60
CA ALA A 121 0.63 1.48 -22.37
C ALA A 121 0.64 0.44 -21.23
N ALA A 122 -0.49 -0.13 -20.88
CA ALA A 122 -0.63 -1.03 -19.74
C ALA A 122 0.36 -2.21 -19.76
N HIS A 123 0.57 -2.82 -20.93
CA HIS A 123 1.51 -3.93 -21.08
C HIS A 123 2.98 -3.49 -20.98
N ALA A 124 3.30 -2.28 -21.45
CA ALA A 124 4.66 -1.74 -21.40
C ALA A 124 5.01 -1.28 -19.97
N LEU A 125 4.13 -0.53 -19.34
CA LEU A 125 4.33 -0.06 -17.98
C LEU A 125 4.26 -1.20 -16.97
N GLY A 126 3.30 -2.11 -17.15
CA GLY A 126 3.04 -3.20 -16.23
C GLY A 126 2.30 -2.76 -14.98
N ASP A 127 2.40 -3.57 -13.95
CA ASP A 127 1.76 -3.35 -12.66
C ASP A 127 2.61 -3.88 -11.51
N ILE A 128 2.20 -3.54 -10.28
CA ILE A 128 2.74 -4.10 -9.04
C ILE A 128 1.70 -4.99 -8.39
N GLY A 129 2.15 -5.96 -7.62
CA GLY A 129 1.29 -6.84 -6.84
C GLY A 129 1.98 -7.33 -5.59
N GLU A 130 1.23 -7.89 -4.66
CA GLU A 130 1.80 -8.49 -3.46
C GLU A 130 2.76 -9.63 -3.82
N VAL A 131 3.87 -9.74 -3.09
CA VAL A 131 4.84 -10.81 -3.27
C VAL A 131 4.22 -12.16 -2.98
N SER A 132 4.46 -13.11 -3.89
CA SER A 132 4.08 -14.51 -3.70
C SER A 132 5.22 -15.28 -3.01
N ALA A 133 4.93 -16.49 -2.54
CA ALA A 133 5.95 -17.40 -2.02
C ALA A 133 7.07 -17.64 -3.04
N LYS A 134 6.72 -17.76 -4.33
CA LYS A 134 7.68 -17.93 -5.42
C LYS A 134 8.58 -16.70 -5.63
N ASP A 135 8.02 -15.49 -5.48
CA ASP A 135 8.84 -14.27 -5.57
C ASP A 135 9.84 -14.19 -4.42
N MET A 136 9.45 -14.60 -3.21
CA MET A 136 10.33 -14.64 -2.04
C MET A 136 11.40 -15.73 -2.16
N GLU A 137 11.09 -16.90 -2.72
CA GLU A 137 12.07 -17.95 -3.00
C GLU A 137 13.12 -17.52 -4.04
N ALA A 138 12.73 -16.69 -5.00
CA ALA A 138 13.61 -16.16 -6.03
C ALA A 138 14.42 -14.93 -5.57
N ASP A 139 14.15 -14.41 -4.39
CA ASP A 139 14.81 -13.22 -3.83
C ASP A 139 16.11 -13.62 -3.11
N GLU A 140 17.19 -13.67 -3.85
CA GLU A 140 18.52 -14.00 -3.30
C GLU A 140 19.02 -12.96 -2.28
N GLU A 141 18.50 -11.72 -2.32
CA GLU A 141 18.91 -10.63 -1.42
C GLU A 141 18.14 -10.64 -0.10
N GLY A 142 17.05 -11.42 -0.01
CA GLY A 142 16.17 -11.43 1.17
C GLY A 142 15.51 -10.09 1.46
N TYR A 143 15.24 -9.32 0.42
CA TYR A 143 14.63 -7.99 0.52
C TYR A 143 13.15 -8.05 0.87
N TYR A 144 12.42 -9.03 0.28
CA TYR A 144 10.98 -9.11 0.38
C TYR A 144 10.52 -9.91 1.58
N ILE A 145 9.48 -9.39 2.22
CA ILE A 145 8.71 -10.08 3.25
C ILE A 145 7.26 -10.17 2.83
N ARG A 146 6.50 -11.05 3.46
CA ARG A 146 5.07 -11.20 3.19
C ARG A 146 4.34 -9.87 3.39
N GLY A 147 3.49 -9.50 2.42
CA GLY A 147 2.77 -8.23 2.40
C GLY A 147 3.47 -7.11 1.62
N ASP A 148 4.72 -7.31 1.20
CA ASP A 148 5.40 -6.37 0.32
C ASP A 148 4.81 -6.40 -1.09
N TYR A 149 5.10 -5.36 -1.86
CA TYR A 149 4.73 -5.26 -3.26
C TYR A 149 5.95 -5.34 -4.17
N ILE A 150 5.79 -5.98 -5.32
CA ILE A 150 6.82 -6.17 -6.34
C ILE A 150 6.23 -5.91 -7.72
N GLY A 151 7.04 -5.43 -8.66
CA GLY A 151 6.65 -5.34 -10.07
C GLY A 151 6.36 -6.72 -10.66
N LYS A 152 5.18 -6.91 -11.23
CA LYS A 152 4.72 -8.18 -11.80
C LYS A 152 4.95 -8.26 -13.30
N LEU A 153 4.77 -7.18 -14.01
CA LEU A 153 4.86 -7.10 -15.46
C LEU A 153 5.60 -5.82 -15.92
N GLY A 154 5.96 -5.78 -17.19
CA GLY A 154 6.46 -4.62 -17.90
C GLY A 154 7.67 -3.94 -17.26
N VAL A 155 7.72 -2.62 -17.37
CA VAL A 155 8.78 -1.77 -16.79
C VAL A 155 8.84 -1.92 -15.28
N GLU A 156 7.70 -2.02 -14.61
CA GLU A 156 7.63 -2.22 -13.15
C GLU A 156 8.43 -3.44 -12.70
N ARG A 157 8.35 -4.55 -13.45
CA ARG A 157 9.11 -5.77 -13.17
C ARG A 157 10.57 -5.67 -13.62
N SER A 158 10.79 -5.19 -14.86
CA SER A 158 12.13 -5.20 -15.46
C SER A 158 13.11 -4.27 -14.73
N TYR A 159 12.59 -3.19 -14.15
CA TYR A 159 13.37 -2.18 -13.42
C TYR A 159 13.09 -2.19 -11.91
N GLU A 160 12.59 -3.30 -11.38
CA GLU A 160 12.23 -3.45 -9.97
C GLU A 160 13.34 -2.97 -9.02
N LYS A 161 14.57 -3.41 -9.23
CA LYS A 161 15.73 -3.04 -8.37
C LYS A 161 15.99 -1.53 -8.31
N TYR A 162 15.68 -0.81 -9.39
CA TYR A 162 15.84 0.65 -9.44
C TYR A 162 14.64 1.38 -8.81
N LEU A 163 13.44 0.85 -9.04
CA LEU A 163 12.19 1.47 -8.62
C LEU A 163 11.89 1.26 -7.14
N ARG A 164 12.21 0.09 -6.58
CA ARG A 164 11.79 -0.30 -5.22
C ARG A 164 12.43 0.52 -4.09
N GLY A 165 13.67 1.06 -4.30
CA GLY A 165 14.47 1.70 -3.26
C GLY A 165 15.04 0.71 -2.25
N GLU A 166 15.49 1.22 -1.11
CA GLU A 166 16.06 0.41 -0.02
C GLU A 166 15.28 0.65 1.27
N LYS A 167 14.90 -0.44 1.95
CA LYS A 167 14.19 -0.37 3.23
C LYS A 167 15.09 0.18 4.32
N GLY A 168 14.54 1.05 5.14
CA GLY A 168 15.14 1.49 6.39
C GLY A 168 14.66 0.68 7.58
N VAL A 169 15.27 0.90 8.73
CA VAL A 169 14.91 0.28 9.99
C VAL A 169 14.93 1.34 11.09
N GLU A 170 13.86 1.44 11.82
CA GLU A 170 13.73 2.23 13.05
C GLU A 170 13.70 1.27 14.24
N ILE A 171 14.60 1.47 15.21
CA ILE A 171 14.69 0.61 16.38
C ILE A 171 13.95 1.27 17.54
N LEU A 172 12.86 0.64 17.97
CA LEU A 172 11.99 1.12 19.03
C LEU A 172 12.17 0.30 20.29
N LEU A 173 12.03 0.96 21.44
CA LEU A 173 11.97 0.31 22.76
C LEU A 173 10.52 0.01 23.11
N ARG A 174 10.27 -1.21 23.57
CA ARG A 174 8.97 -1.63 24.14
C ARG A 174 9.11 -1.97 25.61
N ASP A 175 8.11 -1.60 26.40
CA ASP A 175 7.98 -2.08 27.78
C ASP A 175 7.45 -3.54 27.82
N ALA A 176 7.39 -4.09 29.03
CA ALA A 176 6.87 -5.45 29.28
C ALA A 176 5.40 -5.62 28.87
N HIS A 177 4.64 -4.54 28.65
CA HIS A 177 3.26 -4.53 28.18
C HIS A 177 3.15 -4.30 26.66
N GLY A 178 4.29 -4.24 25.95
CA GLY A 178 4.35 -4.04 24.50
C GLY A 178 4.17 -2.59 24.03
N ARG A 179 4.13 -1.62 24.95
CA ARG A 179 3.96 -0.20 24.60
C ARG A 179 5.30 0.41 24.17
N ILE A 180 5.27 1.21 23.10
CA ILE A 180 6.45 1.91 22.61
C ILE A 180 6.80 3.02 23.59
N GLN A 181 8.05 3.00 24.11
CA GLN A 181 8.61 3.97 25.04
C GLN A 181 9.45 5.05 24.34
N GLY A 182 9.86 4.81 23.11
CA GLY A 182 10.68 5.73 22.32
C GLY A 182 11.61 5.00 21.35
N ARG A 183 12.53 5.76 20.78
CA ARG A 183 13.59 5.23 19.92
C ARG A 183 14.77 4.74 20.77
N TYR A 184 15.39 3.66 20.31
CA TYR A 184 16.62 3.19 20.95
C TYR A 184 17.77 4.18 20.69
N MET A 185 18.47 4.61 21.74
CA MET A 185 19.60 5.56 21.69
C MET A 185 19.29 6.80 20.83
N ASP A 186 18.08 7.36 21.00
CA ASP A 186 17.60 8.53 20.23
C ASP A 186 17.65 8.38 18.70
N GLY A 187 17.68 7.12 18.23
CA GLY A 187 17.72 6.79 16.79
C GLY A 187 19.12 6.72 16.19
N GLU A 188 20.19 6.70 17.01
CA GLU A 188 21.59 6.61 16.52
C GLU A 188 21.82 5.36 15.63
N TYR A 189 21.09 4.29 15.89
CA TYR A 189 21.21 3.03 15.14
C TYR A 189 20.11 2.86 14.06
N ASP A 190 19.28 3.87 13.87
CA ASP A 190 18.27 3.86 12.82
C ASP A 190 18.95 3.95 11.44
N ARG A 191 18.40 3.22 10.48
CA ARG A 191 18.80 3.34 9.07
C ARG A 191 17.63 3.92 8.29
N PRO A 192 17.76 5.13 7.71
CA PRO A 192 16.70 5.70 6.89
C PRO A 192 16.46 4.87 5.63
N SER A 193 15.23 4.85 5.14
CA SER A 193 14.93 4.28 3.83
C SER A 193 15.49 5.16 2.71
N ILE A 194 15.94 4.54 1.62
CA ILE A 194 16.44 5.23 0.43
C ILE A 194 15.37 5.12 -0.66
N PRO A 195 14.82 6.25 -1.17
CA PRO A 195 13.82 6.24 -2.23
C PRO A 195 14.31 5.53 -3.48
N GLY A 196 13.39 4.89 -4.19
CA GLY A 196 13.67 4.33 -5.52
C GLY A 196 14.01 5.42 -6.53
N LYS A 197 14.73 5.03 -7.59
CA LYS A 197 15.12 5.93 -8.67
C LYS A 197 13.97 6.12 -9.64
N ASN A 198 13.78 7.36 -10.09
CA ASN A 198 12.85 7.65 -11.17
C ASN A 198 13.40 7.14 -12.50
N LEU A 199 12.51 6.72 -13.38
CA LEU A 199 12.82 6.26 -14.74
C LEU A 199 12.23 7.21 -15.76
N THR A 200 13.00 7.50 -16.83
CA THR A 200 12.49 8.15 -18.03
C THR A 200 12.54 7.14 -19.18
N LEU A 201 11.40 6.87 -19.76
CA LEU A 201 11.26 5.93 -20.88
C LEU A 201 11.51 6.64 -22.22
N SER A 202 11.91 5.89 -23.23
CA SER A 202 11.97 6.37 -24.62
C SER A 202 10.59 6.53 -25.26
N MET A 203 9.54 6.02 -24.60
CA MET A 203 8.15 6.12 -25.04
C MET A 203 7.67 7.57 -25.08
N ASP A 204 6.87 7.90 -26.07
CA ASP A 204 6.03 9.09 -26.15
C ASP A 204 4.58 8.69 -25.90
N ILE A 205 4.00 9.16 -24.80
CA ILE A 205 2.66 8.72 -24.38
C ILE A 205 1.57 9.20 -25.33
N ASP A 206 1.74 10.34 -26.00
CA ASP A 206 0.74 10.83 -26.95
C ASP A 206 0.73 9.97 -28.22
N LEU A 207 1.90 9.57 -28.70
CA LEU A 207 2.03 8.63 -29.81
C LEU A 207 1.47 7.25 -29.43
N GLN A 208 1.74 6.79 -28.24
CA GLN A 208 1.20 5.52 -27.73
C GLN A 208 -0.34 5.55 -27.69
N MET A 209 -0.94 6.60 -27.12
CA MET A 209 -2.39 6.75 -27.08
C MET A 209 -3.01 6.86 -28.49
N LEU A 210 -2.33 7.54 -29.42
CA LEU A 210 -2.76 7.60 -30.81
C LEU A 210 -2.74 6.21 -31.44
N GLY A 211 -1.64 5.47 -31.28
CA GLY A 211 -1.49 4.11 -31.78
C GLY A 211 -2.58 3.17 -31.24
N GLU A 212 -2.82 3.16 -29.94
CA GLU A 212 -3.87 2.34 -29.34
C GLU A 212 -5.27 2.69 -29.85
N ARG A 213 -5.57 3.97 -30.05
CA ARG A 213 -6.83 4.43 -30.61
C ARG A 213 -7.01 3.98 -32.05
N LEU A 214 -5.94 4.05 -32.87
CA LEU A 214 -5.96 3.60 -34.28
C LEU A 214 -6.11 2.08 -34.39
N MET A 215 -5.61 1.34 -33.42
CA MET A 215 -5.70 -0.14 -33.36
C MET A 215 -6.99 -0.66 -32.70
N LYS A 216 -7.84 0.22 -32.19
CA LYS A 216 -9.10 -0.20 -31.59
C LYS A 216 -9.92 -1.07 -32.55
N ASN A 217 -10.29 -2.28 -32.12
CA ASN A 217 -11.01 -3.29 -32.90
C ASN A 217 -10.23 -3.84 -34.11
N LYS A 218 -8.90 -3.76 -34.08
CA LYS A 218 -8.02 -4.32 -35.15
C LYS A 218 -7.04 -5.30 -34.51
N ILE A 219 -6.61 -6.28 -35.33
CA ILE A 219 -5.53 -7.21 -34.99
C ILE A 219 -4.31 -6.80 -35.81
N GLY A 220 -3.20 -6.47 -35.14
CA GLY A 220 -1.98 -6.04 -35.80
C GLY A 220 -1.01 -5.37 -34.83
N ALA A 221 0.01 -4.72 -35.40
CA ALA A 221 1.00 -3.94 -34.64
C ALA A 221 1.24 -2.59 -35.34
N ILE A 222 1.61 -1.58 -34.59
CA ILE A 222 2.10 -0.29 -35.06
C ILE A 222 3.51 -0.11 -34.50
N VAL A 223 4.41 0.32 -35.38
CA VAL A 223 5.78 0.72 -35.01
C VAL A 223 5.98 2.16 -35.49
N ALA A 224 6.46 3.04 -34.62
CA ALA A 224 6.75 4.44 -34.92
C ALA A 224 8.08 4.88 -34.33
#